data_74c622b055afe674077f5b50e70209ec
#
_entry.id   74c622b055afe674077f5b50e70209ec
#
_cell.length_a   1.000
_cell.length_b   1.000
_cell.length_c   1.000
_cell.angle_alpha   90.00
_cell.angle_beta   90.00
_cell.angle_gamma   90.00
#
_symmetry.space_group_name_H-M   'P 1'
#
loop_
_entity.id
_entity.type
_entity.pdbx_description
1 polymer ?
#
loop_
_entity_poly.entity_id
_entity_poly.type
_entity_poly.pdbx_seq_one_letter_code
_entity_poly.pdbx_strand_id
1 'polypeptide(L)'
;MQEKYTESPETVSWIDAERSKLTLQFTIINAEQENISLMMNEDGCYLSVPTEDSEYVSTLSFLHAVKPGEAKATYKDGYLTVEVPFKDALNDYVMVPVE
;
A
#
# COMPACT_ATOMS: atom_id res chain seq x y z
N MET A 1 4.58 24.12 22.12
CA MET A 1 4.78 22.86 21.38
C MET A 1 3.64 22.67 20.38
N GLN A 2 3.97 22.56 19.12
CA GLN A 2 2.96 22.31 18.10
C GLN A 2 2.74 20.82 17.93
N GLU A 3 1.49 20.43 18.00
CA GLU A 3 1.12 19.06 17.70
C GLU A 3 0.89 18.94 16.19
N LYS A 4 1.38 17.86 15.60
CA LYS A 4 1.11 17.54 14.20
C LYS A 4 -0.20 16.79 14.11
N TYR A 5 -0.99 17.13 13.11
CA TYR A 5 -2.18 16.35 12.78
C TYR A 5 -1.78 15.08 12.10
N THR A 6 -2.49 14.02 12.44
CA THR A 6 -2.33 12.73 11.76
C THR A 6 -3.47 12.56 10.78
N GLU A 7 -3.15 12.19 9.56
CA GLU A 7 -4.14 11.99 8.50
C GLU A 7 -3.97 10.62 7.88
N SER A 8 -5.08 10.01 7.50
CA SER A 8 -5.05 8.80 6.68
C SER A 8 -5.14 9.22 5.22
N PRO A 9 -4.20 8.82 4.37
CA PRO A 9 -4.27 9.16 2.96
C PRO A 9 -5.41 8.39 2.28
N GLU A 10 -5.99 8.98 1.25
CA GLU A 10 -6.92 8.24 0.39
C GLU A 10 -6.16 7.07 -0.20
N THR A 11 -6.76 5.89 -0.14
CA THR A 11 -6.11 4.67 -0.59
C THR A 11 -7.05 3.87 -1.47
N VAL A 12 -6.52 3.46 -2.61
CA VAL A 12 -7.22 2.57 -3.54
C VAL A 12 -6.36 1.34 -3.69
N SER A 13 -6.99 0.17 -3.76
CA SER A 13 -6.26 -1.06 -4.01
C SER A 13 -6.99 -1.89 -5.04
N TRP A 14 -6.23 -2.65 -5.82
CA TRP A 14 -6.81 -3.60 -6.76
C TRP A 14 -5.89 -4.81 -6.92
N ILE A 15 -6.51 -5.90 -7.35
CA ILE A 15 -5.84 -7.17 -7.51
C ILE A 15 -5.86 -7.56 -8.98
N ASP A 16 -4.67 -7.89 -9.52
CA ASP A 16 -4.55 -8.52 -10.83
C ASP A 16 -4.41 -10.02 -10.58
N ALA A 17 -5.51 -10.74 -10.75
CA ALA A 17 -5.54 -12.18 -10.45
C ALA A 17 -4.67 -12.98 -11.43
N GLU A 18 -4.59 -12.55 -12.69
CA GLU A 18 -3.78 -13.26 -13.69
C GLU A 18 -2.29 -13.19 -13.35
N ARG A 19 -1.84 -12.03 -12.87
CA ARG A 19 -0.43 -11.83 -12.51
C ARG A 19 -0.17 -12.09 -11.04
N SER A 20 -1.22 -12.41 -10.27
CA SER A 20 -1.15 -12.63 -8.82
C SER A 20 -0.43 -11.48 -8.12
N LYS A 21 -0.92 -10.28 -8.37
CA LYS A 21 -0.29 -9.05 -7.90
C LYS A 21 -1.29 -8.11 -7.25
N LEU A 22 -0.86 -7.49 -6.16
CA LEU A 22 -1.62 -6.46 -5.46
C LEU A 22 -1.03 -5.10 -5.81
N THR A 23 -1.88 -4.13 -6.11
CA THR A 23 -1.47 -2.74 -6.30
C THR A 23 -2.19 -1.88 -5.28
N LEU A 24 -1.42 -1.03 -4.60
CA LEU A 24 -1.93 -0.03 -3.67
C LEU A 24 -1.57 1.34 -4.22
N GLN A 25 -2.50 2.28 -4.11
CA GLN A 25 -2.21 3.65 -4.49
C GLN A 25 -2.67 4.58 -3.38
N PHE A 26 -1.73 5.32 -2.82
CA PHE A 26 -1.99 6.30 -1.76
C PHE A 26 -1.90 7.70 -2.36
N THR A 27 -2.86 8.55 -2.03
CA THR A 27 -2.80 9.97 -2.42
C THR A 27 -2.10 10.73 -1.30
N ILE A 28 -0.91 11.25 -1.60
CA ILE A 28 -0.05 11.94 -0.62
C ILE A 28 0.36 13.28 -1.22
N ILE A 29 -0.21 14.36 -0.71
CA ILE A 29 0.01 15.69 -1.24
C ILE A 29 1.05 16.43 -0.40
N ASN A 30 1.88 17.23 -1.06
CA ASN A 30 2.89 18.08 -0.41
C ASN A 30 3.93 17.33 0.41
N ALA A 31 4.33 16.16 -0.09
CA ALA A 31 5.36 15.35 0.55
C ALA A 31 6.62 15.32 -0.29
N GLU A 32 7.73 15.14 0.39
CA GLU A 32 9.01 14.89 -0.25
C GLU A 32 9.24 13.38 -0.31
N GLN A 33 9.71 12.90 -1.44
CA GLN A 33 9.93 11.47 -1.65
C GLN A 33 10.82 10.86 -0.56
N GLU A 34 11.85 11.55 -0.17
CA GLU A 34 12.81 11.07 0.85
C GLU A 34 12.18 10.94 2.24
N ASN A 35 11.02 11.55 2.46
CA ASN A 35 10.33 11.46 3.75
C ASN A 35 9.29 10.35 3.79
N ILE A 36 9.09 9.64 2.68
CA ILE A 36 8.12 8.54 2.63
C ILE A 36 8.77 7.30 3.22
N SER A 37 8.15 6.75 4.27
CA SER A 37 8.56 5.50 4.88
C SER A 37 7.46 4.47 4.72
N LEU A 38 7.77 3.42 3.98
CA LEU A 38 6.83 2.31 3.75
C LEU A 38 7.49 1.03 4.24
N MET A 39 6.88 0.40 5.23
CA MET A 39 7.33 -0.89 5.72
C MET A 39 6.29 -1.94 5.40
N MET A 40 6.73 -3.11 5.00
CA MET A 40 5.83 -4.17 4.57
C MET A 40 6.30 -5.51 5.09
N ASN A 41 5.35 -6.34 5.52
CA ASN A 41 5.59 -7.75 5.78
C ASN A 41 4.61 -8.57 4.94
N GLU A 42 4.58 -9.87 5.12
CA GLU A 42 3.70 -10.74 4.33
C GLU A 42 2.21 -10.41 4.53
N ASP A 43 1.84 -9.86 5.67
CA ASP A 43 0.45 -9.70 6.07
C ASP A 43 -0.07 -8.27 5.98
N GLY A 44 0.79 -7.29 5.72
CA GLY A 44 0.35 -5.92 5.67
C GLY A 44 1.47 -4.92 5.46
N CYS A 45 1.11 -3.65 5.54
CA CYS A 45 2.10 -2.58 5.42
C CYS A 45 1.77 -1.41 6.35
N TYR A 46 2.80 -0.64 6.64
CA TYR A 46 2.71 0.57 7.44
C TYR A 46 3.35 1.71 6.69
N LEU A 47 2.59 2.77 6.49
CA LEU A 47 3.03 3.98 5.79
C LEU A 47 3.13 5.14 6.76
N SER A 48 4.23 5.86 6.72
CA SER A 48 4.42 7.07 7.50
C SER A 48 5.08 8.12 6.62
N VAL A 49 4.44 9.29 6.50
CA VAL A 49 4.95 10.38 5.68
C VAL A 49 4.78 11.69 6.43
N PRO A 50 5.81 12.16 7.13
CA PRO A 50 5.73 13.47 7.77
C PRO A 50 5.75 14.57 6.70
N THR A 51 4.92 15.57 6.92
CA THR A 51 4.90 16.79 6.12
C THR A 51 5.13 17.97 7.06
N GLU A 52 5.13 19.19 6.53
CA GLU A 52 5.33 20.37 7.35
C GLU A 52 4.26 20.52 8.43
N ASP A 53 3.01 20.27 8.08
CA ASP A 53 1.87 20.54 8.96
C ASP A 53 1.23 19.27 9.54
N SER A 54 1.48 18.12 8.95
CA SER A 54 0.78 16.90 9.33
C SER A 54 1.66 15.68 9.10
N GLU A 55 1.11 14.52 9.43
CA GLU A 55 1.75 13.25 9.16
C GLU A 55 0.70 12.30 8.58
N TYR A 56 0.98 11.79 7.38
CA TYR A 56 0.14 10.73 6.82
C TYR A 56 0.57 9.40 7.44
N VAL A 57 -0.40 8.69 7.98
CA VAL A 57 -0.17 7.38 8.61
C VAL A 57 -1.22 6.40 8.10
N SER A 58 -0.80 5.24 7.69
CA SER A 58 -1.73 4.20 7.27
C SER A 58 -1.18 2.83 7.62
N THR A 59 -2.03 2.00 8.19
CA THR A 59 -1.73 0.59 8.45
C THR A 59 -2.76 -0.24 7.71
N LEU A 60 -2.29 -1.13 6.84
CA LEU A 60 -3.16 -1.98 6.05
C LEU A 60 -2.85 -3.45 6.30
N SER A 61 -3.90 -4.26 6.40
CA SER A 61 -3.80 -5.71 6.47
C SER A 61 -4.20 -6.30 5.13
N PHE A 62 -3.45 -7.29 4.65
CA PHE A 62 -3.74 -7.92 3.37
C PHE A 62 -4.54 -9.20 3.58
N LEU A 63 -5.47 -9.46 2.66
CA LEU A 63 -6.27 -10.68 2.69
C LEU A 63 -5.45 -11.91 2.32
N HIS A 64 -4.43 -11.71 1.49
CA HIS A 64 -3.54 -12.78 1.03
C HIS A 64 -2.11 -12.36 1.26
N ALA A 65 -1.27 -13.30 1.70
CA ALA A 65 0.13 -13.01 1.96
C ALA A 65 0.85 -12.57 0.67
N VAL A 66 1.76 -11.62 0.82
CA VAL A 66 2.53 -11.06 -0.28
C VAL A 66 4.02 -11.36 -0.10
N LYS A 67 4.82 -11.06 -1.13
CA LYS A 67 6.27 -11.18 -1.10
C LYS A 67 6.89 -9.78 -0.97
N PRO A 68 7.09 -9.28 0.26
CA PRO A 68 7.53 -7.89 0.43
C PRO A 68 8.89 -7.58 -0.19
N GLY A 69 9.77 -8.57 -0.27
CA GLY A 69 11.07 -8.38 -0.91
C GLY A 69 11.01 -8.12 -2.40
N GLU A 70 9.86 -8.37 -3.04
CA GLU A 70 9.65 -8.11 -4.47
C GLU A 70 8.72 -6.92 -4.70
N ALA A 71 8.41 -6.15 -3.67
CA ALA A 71 7.58 -4.96 -3.80
C ALA A 71 8.32 -3.86 -4.53
N LYS A 72 7.58 -3.10 -5.33
CA LYS A 72 8.08 -1.92 -6.04
C LYS A 72 7.17 -0.75 -5.71
N ALA A 73 7.76 0.39 -5.43
CA ALA A 73 7.01 1.59 -5.10
C ALA A 73 7.55 2.78 -5.90
N THR A 74 6.63 3.60 -6.41
CA THR A 74 6.97 4.83 -7.09
C THR A 74 6.13 5.97 -6.56
N TYR A 75 6.71 7.15 -6.44
CA TYR A 75 5.98 8.34 -6.03
C TYR A 75 6.03 9.36 -7.16
N LYS A 76 4.88 9.73 -7.68
CA LYS A 76 4.79 10.66 -8.81
C LYS A 76 3.45 11.41 -8.76
N ASP A 77 3.51 12.71 -8.96
CA ASP A 77 2.33 13.56 -9.08
C ASP A 77 1.35 13.43 -7.90
N GLY A 78 1.88 13.23 -6.68
CA GLY A 78 1.08 13.10 -5.48
C GLY A 78 0.57 11.69 -5.23
N TYR A 79 0.95 10.71 -6.04
CA TYR A 79 0.52 9.32 -5.88
C TYR A 79 1.69 8.41 -5.57
N LEU A 80 1.57 7.69 -4.45
CA LEU A 80 2.48 6.61 -4.13
C LEU A 80 1.83 5.30 -4.58
N THR A 81 2.40 4.69 -5.61
CA THR A 81 1.90 3.43 -6.16
C THR A 81 2.83 2.30 -5.76
N VAL A 82 2.26 1.28 -5.13
CA VAL A 82 3.01 0.12 -4.64
C VAL A 82 2.47 -1.13 -5.30
N GLU A 83 3.35 -1.91 -5.93
CA GLU A 83 3.00 -3.18 -6.54
C GLU A 83 3.76 -4.29 -5.82
N VAL A 84 3.07 -5.36 -5.45
CA VAL A 84 3.69 -6.47 -4.77
C VAL A 84 3.02 -7.78 -5.21
N PRO A 85 3.80 -8.82 -5.54
CA PRO A 85 3.20 -10.10 -5.90
C PRO A 85 2.69 -10.84 -4.67
N PHE A 86 1.65 -11.64 -4.85
CA PHE A 86 1.16 -12.51 -3.80
C PHE A 86 2.11 -13.71 -3.63
N LYS A 87 2.18 -14.21 -2.42
CA LYS A 87 3.02 -15.37 -2.09
C LYS A 87 2.53 -16.62 -2.79
N ASP A 88 1.21 -16.82 -2.84
CA ASP A 88 0.60 -17.95 -3.53
C ASP A 88 -0.18 -17.45 -4.74
N ALA A 89 -0.16 -18.22 -5.82
CA ALA A 89 -0.86 -17.83 -7.03
C ALA A 89 -2.37 -17.81 -6.83
N LEU A 90 -3.00 -16.67 -7.16
CA LEU A 90 -4.44 -16.54 -7.01
C LEU A 90 -5.24 -17.36 -8.04
N ASN A 91 -4.61 -17.70 -9.15
CA ASN A 91 -5.25 -18.51 -10.18
C ASN A 91 -5.45 -19.96 -9.76
N ASP A 92 -4.88 -20.37 -8.62
CA ASP A 92 -5.13 -21.70 -8.05
C ASP A 92 -6.48 -21.76 -7.31
N TYR A 93 -7.12 -20.62 -7.11
CA TYR A 93 -8.39 -20.56 -6.42
C TYR A 93 -9.53 -20.92 -7.38
N VAL A 94 -10.51 -21.63 -6.86
CA VAL A 94 -11.63 -22.11 -7.64
C VAL A 94 -12.86 -21.26 -7.32
N MET A 95 -13.57 -20.87 -8.38
CA MET A 95 -14.82 -20.13 -8.22
C MET A 95 -15.90 -21.06 -7.62
N VAL A 96 -16.47 -20.66 -6.51
CA VAL A 96 -17.54 -21.41 -5.86
C VAL A 96 -18.87 -20.70 -6.16
N PRO A 97 -19.82 -21.40 -6.81
CA PRO A 97 -21.12 -20.77 -7.07
C PRO A 97 -21.87 -20.51 -5.76
N VAL A 98 -22.50 -19.36 -5.67
CA VAL A 98 -23.30 -18.97 -4.50
C VAL A 98 -24.76 -19.20 -4.83
N GLU A 99 -25.41 -20.03 -4.03
CA GLU A 99 -26.82 -20.35 -4.20
C GLU A 99 -27.72 -19.56 -3.24
#